data_f837c0d804067ec3306aa767f9eb1ccb
#
_entry.id   f837c0d804067ec3306aa767f9eb1ccb
#
_cell.length_a   1.000
_cell.length_b   1.000
_cell.length_c   1.000
_cell.angle_alpha   90.00
_cell.angle_beta   90.00
_cell.angle_gamma   90.00
#
_symmetry.space_group_name_H-M   'P 1'
#
loop_
_entity.id
_entity.type
_entity.pdbx_description
1 polymer ?
#
loop_
_entity_poly.entity_id
_entity_poly.type
_entity_poly.pdbx_seq_one_letter_code
_entity_poly.pdbx_strand_id
1 'polypeptide(L)'
;MAGTKPQDALGVLAGLDAGGFRTAVTYLGENVKTRADAEHATAMYLRLLDEIGRRRLATVPSLKLTHLGLDLDEDLCVANLTRVAELGARIGALVWVDMESSAYTERTLALYARLRPLHPNLACVVQAYLRRTAADVERLIELGATVRLCKGAYHESPAIAYPDKREVDASYARLVERLLAPDAQARGVYPGFATHDGRLHEHVRRLARERGIAPDRFEIQMLYGIRHDRHPALHAAGVALRVLVPFGEDWYGYFMRRLAERPANLLFLLRNLAPRLTGPRGRDYPSRG
;
A
#
# COMPACT_ATOMS: atom_id res chain seq x y z
N MET A 1 -4.65 5.52 10.21
CA MET A 1 -3.28 5.22 10.65
C MET A 1 -3.28 4.74 12.09
N ALA A 2 -2.24 3.99 12.47
CA ALA A 2 -2.17 3.32 13.78
C ALA A 2 -1.55 4.17 14.90
N GLY A 3 -1.26 5.43 14.68
CA GLY A 3 -0.55 6.32 15.62
C GLY A 3 0.78 6.77 15.07
N THR A 4 1.60 7.38 15.93
CA THR A 4 2.92 7.90 15.54
C THR A 4 4.07 6.99 15.95
N LYS A 5 3.86 6.10 16.92
CA LYS A 5 4.90 5.23 17.49
C LYS A 5 4.88 3.81 16.90
N PRO A 6 6.03 3.13 16.78
CA PRO A 6 6.09 1.74 16.32
C PRO A 6 5.22 0.79 17.14
N GLN A 7 5.12 1.02 18.45
CA GLN A 7 4.33 0.18 19.36
C GLN A 7 2.83 0.24 19.04
N ASP A 8 2.32 1.42 18.64
CA ASP A 8 0.93 1.59 18.24
C ASP A 8 0.65 0.75 16.98
N ALA A 9 1.56 0.81 16.00
CA ALA A 9 1.46 -0.01 14.79
C ALA A 9 1.52 -1.51 15.11
N LEU A 10 2.47 -1.94 15.92
CA LEU A 10 2.62 -3.36 16.32
C LEU A 10 1.39 -3.89 17.06
N GLY A 11 0.73 -3.08 17.87
CA GLY A 11 -0.55 -3.43 18.53
C GLY A 11 -1.67 -3.66 17.52
N VAL A 12 -1.83 -2.76 16.54
CA VAL A 12 -2.82 -2.90 15.46
C VAL A 12 -2.52 -4.13 14.58
N LEU A 13 -1.24 -4.34 14.22
CA LEU A 13 -0.81 -5.49 13.42
C LEU A 13 -1.14 -6.81 14.10
N ALA A 14 -0.84 -6.93 15.40
CA ALA A 14 -1.16 -8.13 16.18
C ALA A 14 -2.67 -8.40 16.26
N GLY A 15 -3.49 -7.36 16.42
CA GLY A 15 -4.95 -7.49 16.41
C GLY A 15 -5.51 -7.95 15.06
N LEU A 16 -4.96 -7.44 13.97
CA LEU A 16 -5.36 -7.85 12.61
C LEU A 16 -4.89 -9.29 12.30
N ASP A 17 -3.68 -9.64 12.70
CA ASP A 17 -3.12 -10.99 12.52
C ASP A 17 -3.94 -12.03 13.28
N ALA A 18 -4.32 -11.75 14.54
CA ALA A 18 -5.22 -12.59 15.32
C ALA A 18 -6.62 -12.74 14.67
N GLY A 19 -7.04 -11.76 13.86
CA GLY A 19 -8.25 -11.82 13.03
C GLY A 19 -8.07 -12.60 11.71
N GLY A 20 -6.89 -13.18 11.45
CA GLY A 20 -6.59 -13.97 10.25
C GLY A 20 -6.27 -13.10 9.02
N PHE A 21 -5.99 -11.80 9.18
CA PHE A 21 -5.64 -10.92 8.07
C PHE A 21 -4.13 -10.87 7.86
N ARG A 22 -3.70 -10.95 6.61
CA ARG A 22 -2.31 -10.56 6.26
C ARG A 22 -2.17 -9.05 6.44
N THR A 23 -1.01 -8.59 6.87
CA THR A 23 -0.78 -7.16 7.07
C THR A 23 0.45 -6.66 6.34
N ALA A 24 0.48 -5.37 6.08
CA ALA A 24 1.68 -4.64 5.70
C ALA A 24 1.82 -3.42 6.59
N VAL A 25 3.03 -3.00 6.89
CA VAL A 25 3.32 -1.82 7.68
C VAL A 25 4.16 -0.83 6.89
N THR A 26 3.80 0.45 6.94
CA THR A 26 4.62 1.51 6.36
C THR A 26 4.91 2.59 7.39
N TYR A 27 6.20 2.91 7.54
CA TYR A 27 6.65 4.08 8.27
C TYR A 27 6.55 5.29 7.36
N LEU A 28 5.71 6.26 7.74
CA LEU A 28 5.43 7.45 6.95
C LEU A 28 6.66 8.34 6.87
N GLY A 29 6.98 8.78 5.67
CA GLY A 29 8.12 9.61 5.29
C GLY A 29 8.46 9.40 3.82
N GLU A 30 9.00 10.44 3.19
CA GLU A 30 9.47 10.46 1.82
C GLU A 30 10.42 11.63 1.62
N ASN A 31 11.27 11.60 0.57
CA ASN A 31 12.15 12.70 0.15
C ASN A 31 13.05 13.23 1.29
N VAL A 32 13.70 12.33 2.03
CA VAL A 32 14.65 12.68 3.10
C VAL A 32 15.78 13.56 2.56
N LYS A 33 16.30 14.46 3.40
CA LYS A 33 17.27 15.48 2.99
C LYS A 33 18.70 15.19 3.46
N THR A 34 18.85 14.26 4.39
CA THR A 34 20.18 13.92 4.93
C THR A 34 20.39 12.41 4.96
N ARG A 35 21.66 12.00 4.92
CA ARG A 35 22.05 10.59 5.14
C ARG A 35 21.55 10.07 6.48
N ALA A 36 21.61 10.90 7.52
CA ALA A 36 21.15 10.52 8.86
C ALA A 36 19.64 10.18 8.87
N ASP A 37 18.81 10.94 8.14
CA ASP A 37 17.38 10.66 8.02
C ASP A 37 17.11 9.34 7.28
N ALA A 38 17.86 9.07 6.19
CA ALA A 38 17.76 7.83 5.45
C ALA A 38 18.16 6.60 6.30
N GLU A 39 19.23 6.74 7.09
CA GLU A 39 19.70 5.71 8.02
C GLU A 39 18.71 5.52 9.18
N HIS A 40 18.11 6.60 9.69
CA HIS A 40 17.05 6.53 10.71
C HIS A 40 15.84 5.76 10.20
N ALA A 41 15.35 6.07 8.99
CA ALA A 41 14.24 5.35 8.37
C ALA A 41 14.57 3.86 8.18
N THR A 42 15.77 3.56 7.70
CA THR A 42 16.25 2.17 7.55
C THR A 42 16.28 1.44 8.89
N ALA A 43 16.85 2.06 9.92
CA ALA A 43 16.91 1.49 11.27
C ALA A 43 15.49 1.25 11.85
N MET A 44 14.52 2.11 11.52
CA MET A 44 13.12 1.91 11.90
C MET A 44 12.54 0.65 11.24
N TYR A 45 12.74 0.45 9.94
CA TYR A 45 12.29 -0.77 9.24
C TYR A 45 12.97 -2.03 9.78
N LEU A 46 14.27 -1.98 10.10
CA LEU A 46 14.97 -3.11 10.69
C LEU A 46 14.41 -3.48 12.07
N ARG A 47 14.17 -2.48 12.94
CA ARG A 47 13.52 -2.71 14.25
C ARG A 47 12.11 -3.29 14.11
N LEU A 48 11.32 -2.81 13.13
CA LEU A 48 9.98 -3.37 12.87
C LEU A 48 10.07 -4.82 12.44
N LEU A 49 10.98 -5.17 11.54
CA LEU A 49 11.17 -6.55 11.08
C LEU A 49 11.61 -7.47 12.21
N ASP A 50 12.52 -7.05 13.10
CA ASP A 50 12.90 -7.80 14.28
C ASP A 50 11.69 -8.08 15.19
N GLU A 51 10.84 -7.06 15.45
CA GLU A 51 9.63 -7.23 16.25
C GLU A 51 8.59 -8.14 15.56
N ILE A 52 8.39 -7.99 14.25
CA ILE A 52 7.52 -8.83 13.43
C ILE A 52 7.99 -10.30 13.52
N GLY A 53 9.28 -10.55 13.35
CA GLY A 53 9.86 -11.88 13.45
C GLY A 53 9.72 -12.49 14.84
N ARG A 54 10.04 -11.73 15.91
CA ARG A 54 9.89 -12.20 17.29
C ARG A 54 8.45 -12.56 17.66
N ARG A 55 7.48 -11.77 17.16
CA ARG A 55 6.04 -12.00 17.40
C ARG A 55 5.41 -12.96 16.40
N ARG A 56 6.15 -13.41 15.39
CA ARG A 56 5.67 -14.29 14.30
C ARG A 56 4.44 -13.74 13.58
N LEU A 57 4.39 -12.41 13.36
CA LEU A 57 3.26 -11.76 12.68
C LEU A 57 3.34 -11.98 11.17
N ALA A 58 2.20 -12.23 10.51
CA ALA A 58 2.08 -12.31 9.05
C ALA A 58 2.12 -10.91 8.41
N THR A 59 3.13 -10.11 8.77
CA THR A 59 3.31 -8.71 8.41
C THR A 59 4.53 -8.53 7.51
N VAL A 60 4.41 -7.66 6.53
CA VAL A 60 5.50 -7.29 5.61
C VAL A 60 5.71 -5.78 5.59
N PRO A 61 6.94 -5.26 5.43
CA PRO A 61 7.17 -3.83 5.28
C PRO A 61 6.76 -3.32 3.89
N SER A 62 6.34 -2.07 3.81
CA SER A 62 6.11 -1.31 2.59
C SER A 62 6.85 0.02 2.74
N LEU A 63 7.78 0.31 1.84
CA LEU A 63 8.73 1.42 1.99
C LEU A 63 8.91 2.20 0.69
N LYS A 64 9.37 3.44 0.81
CA LYS A 64 9.69 4.31 -0.32
C LYS A 64 11.20 4.44 -0.48
N LEU A 65 11.67 4.45 -1.72
CA LEU A 65 13.10 4.59 -2.00
C LEU A 65 13.61 5.99 -1.62
N THR A 66 12.80 7.05 -1.80
CA THR A 66 13.19 8.39 -1.35
C THR A 66 13.31 8.51 0.17
N HIS A 67 12.62 7.66 0.94
CA HIS A 67 12.78 7.56 2.39
C HIS A 67 14.07 6.83 2.78
N LEU A 68 14.60 5.96 1.90
CA LEU A 68 15.88 5.28 2.08
C LEU A 68 17.07 6.03 1.46
N GLY A 69 16.85 7.25 0.94
CA GLY A 69 17.91 8.14 0.45
C GLY A 69 18.12 8.15 -1.06
N LEU A 70 17.15 7.72 -1.88
CA LEU A 70 17.29 7.67 -3.33
C LEU A 70 17.68 9.01 -3.96
N ASP A 71 17.19 10.14 -3.43
CA ASP A 71 17.52 11.48 -3.93
C ASP A 71 18.88 12.00 -3.45
N LEU A 72 19.47 11.35 -2.46
CA LEU A 72 20.77 11.74 -1.92
C LEU A 72 21.90 10.99 -2.62
N ASP A 73 21.75 9.66 -2.70
CA ASP A 73 22.76 8.76 -3.23
C ASP A 73 22.09 7.41 -3.53
N GLU A 74 22.20 6.94 -4.78
CA GLU A 74 21.61 5.66 -5.18
C GLU A 74 22.26 4.47 -4.48
N ASP A 75 23.58 4.51 -4.29
CA ASP A 75 24.30 3.41 -3.61
C ASP A 75 23.91 3.33 -2.13
N LEU A 76 23.71 4.47 -1.47
CA LEU A 76 23.14 4.52 -0.12
C LEU A 76 21.75 3.88 -0.08
N CYS A 77 20.88 4.25 -1.01
CA CYS A 77 19.52 3.71 -1.09
C CYS A 77 19.55 2.19 -1.31
N VAL A 78 20.39 1.72 -2.23
CA VAL A 78 20.57 0.28 -2.51
C VAL A 78 21.08 -0.46 -1.27
N ALA A 79 22.10 0.06 -0.59
CA ALA A 79 22.63 -0.54 0.63
C ALA A 79 21.55 -0.62 1.73
N ASN A 80 20.77 0.44 1.91
CA ASN A 80 19.67 0.49 2.87
C ASN A 80 18.55 -0.50 2.51
N LEU A 81 18.13 -0.56 1.24
CA LEU A 81 17.13 -1.52 0.77
C LEU A 81 17.60 -2.97 0.92
N THR A 82 18.84 -3.24 0.59
CA THR A 82 19.47 -4.57 0.75
C THR A 82 19.40 -5.06 2.19
N ARG A 83 19.77 -4.22 3.16
CA ARG A 83 19.68 -4.55 4.59
C ARG A 83 18.25 -4.93 5.03
N VAL A 84 17.25 -4.17 4.56
CA VAL A 84 15.82 -4.45 4.84
C VAL A 84 15.39 -5.74 4.14
N ALA A 85 15.79 -5.95 2.88
CA ALA A 85 15.45 -7.15 2.13
C ALA A 85 16.04 -8.42 2.74
N GLU A 86 17.30 -8.38 3.15
CA GLU A 86 17.99 -9.51 3.81
C GLU A 86 17.34 -9.88 5.14
N LEU A 87 17.01 -8.89 5.99
CA LEU A 87 16.31 -9.17 7.24
C LEU A 87 14.89 -9.69 6.98
N GLY A 88 14.19 -9.12 6.00
CA GLY A 88 12.90 -9.61 5.54
C GLY A 88 12.96 -11.07 5.10
N ALA A 89 13.97 -11.44 4.29
CA ALA A 89 14.16 -12.81 3.82
C ALA A 89 14.37 -13.80 4.98
N ARG A 90 15.17 -13.43 6.00
CA ARG A 90 15.41 -14.28 7.19
C ARG A 90 14.14 -14.62 7.96
N ILE A 91 13.14 -13.75 7.95
CA ILE A 91 11.85 -13.98 8.63
C ILE A 91 10.71 -14.38 7.67
N GLY A 92 11.02 -14.65 6.40
CA GLY A 92 10.04 -15.03 5.38
C GLY A 92 9.12 -13.89 4.92
N ALA A 93 9.51 -12.64 5.13
CA ALA A 93 8.72 -11.48 4.76
C ALA A 93 9.08 -10.94 3.37
N LEU A 94 8.06 -10.65 2.55
CA LEU A 94 8.21 -9.79 1.37
C LEU A 94 8.56 -8.37 1.81
N VAL A 95 9.19 -7.60 0.93
CA VAL A 95 9.45 -6.17 1.10
C VAL A 95 8.85 -5.43 -0.09
N TRP A 96 7.77 -4.67 0.15
CA TRP A 96 7.13 -3.86 -0.88
C TRP A 96 7.90 -2.55 -1.08
N VAL A 97 8.35 -2.31 -2.31
CA VAL A 97 8.89 -1.03 -2.77
C VAL A 97 7.72 -0.24 -3.35
N ASP A 98 7.28 0.78 -2.61
CA ASP A 98 6.16 1.64 -3.02
C ASP A 98 6.54 2.50 -4.21
N MET A 99 5.55 2.77 -5.09
CA MET A 99 5.70 3.68 -6.20
C MET A 99 5.35 5.10 -5.76
N GLU A 100 6.23 6.02 -6.06
CA GLU A 100 6.10 7.43 -5.78
C GLU A 100 5.59 8.19 -7.02
N SER A 101 5.87 9.50 -7.15
CA SER A 101 5.45 10.27 -8.33
C SER A 101 6.09 9.73 -9.62
N SER A 102 5.56 10.16 -10.76
CA SER A 102 6.04 9.73 -12.08
C SER A 102 7.52 9.97 -12.31
N ALA A 103 8.10 10.99 -11.68
CA ALA A 103 9.53 11.29 -11.72
C ALA A 103 10.42 10.14 -11.22
N TYR A 104 9.88 9.31 -10.31
CA TYR A 104 10.62 8.17 -9.74
C TYR A 104 10.31 6.84 -10.41
N THR A 105 9.27 6.77 -11.27
CA THR A 105 8.79 5.48 -11.80
C THR A 105 9.87 4.68 -12.50
N GLU A 106 10.58 5.27 -13.47
CA GLU A 106 11.61 4.54 -14.21
C GLU A 106 12.74 4.10 -13.30
N ARG A 107 13.22 4.99 -12.43
CA ARG A 107 14.33 4.71 -11.53
C ARG A 107 13.98 3.62 -10.51
N THR A 108 12.76 3.65 -9.98
CA THR A 108 12.27 2.61 -9.05
C THR A 108 12.18 1.24 -9.74
N LEU A 109 11.63 1.18 -10.95
CA LEU A 109 11.50 -0.08 -11.68
C LEU A 109 12.86 -0.63 -12.14
N ALA A 110 13.79 0.23 -12.53
CA ALA A 110 15.16 -0.15 -12.89
C ALA A 110 15.91 -0.75 -11.68
N LEU A 111 15.80 -0.09 -10.50
CA LEU A 111 16.38 -0.61 -9.26
C LEU A 111 15.75 -1.93 -8.85
N TYR A 112 14.41 -2.04 -8.93
CA TYR A 112 13.72 -3.28 -8.66
C TYR A 112 14.19 -4.42 -9.57
N ALA A 113 14.23 -4.19 -10.88
CA ALA A 113 14.67 -5.20 -11.85
C ALA A 113 16.12 -5.66 -11.61
N ARG A 114 17.00 -4.74 -11.21
CA ARG A 114 18.41 -5.02 -10.88
C ARG A 114 18.53 -5.85 -9.59
N LEU A 115 17.73 -5.55 -8.57
CA LEU A 115 17.85 -6.14 -7.24
C LEU A 115 17.00 -7.41 -7.04
N ARG A 116 15.92 -7.58 -7.80
CA ARG A 116 15.00 -8.71 -7.68
C ARG A 116 15.67 -10.08 -7.80
N PRO A 117 16.63 -10.32 -8.72
CA PRO A 117 17.34 -11.60 -8.81
C PRO A 117 18.17 -11.91 -7.56
N LEU A 118 18.69 -10.88 -6.88
CA LEU A 118 19.50 -11.02 -5.67
C LEU A 118 18.64 -11.13 -4.41
N HIS A 119 17.48 -10.49 -4.41
CA HIS A 119 16.53 -10.43 -3.31
C HIS A 119 15.13 -10.85 -3.78
N PRO A 120 14.86 -12.17 -3.88
CA PRO A 120 13.57 -12.69 -4.40
C PRO A 120 12.34 -12.30 -3.58
N ASN A 121 12.52 -11.80 -2.38
CA ASN A 121 11.47 -11.29 -1.51
C ASN A 121 11.13 -9.79 -1.77
N LEU A 122 11.79 -9.11 -2.71
CA LEU A 122 11.36 -7.78 -3.14
C LEU A 122 10.09 -7.88 -3.97
N ALA A 123 9.19 -6.94 -3.74
CA ALA A 123 7.96 -6.73 -4.48
C ALA A 123 7.85 -5.26 -4.87
N CYS A 124 7.21 -4.96 -5.99
CA CYS A 124 7.07 -3.58 -6.45
C CYS A 124 5.62 -3.14 -6.60
N VAL A 125 5.42 -1.83 -6.71
CA VAL A 125 4.10 -1.21 -6.88
C VAL A 125 4.04 -0.48 -8.22
N VAL A 126 2.90 -0.60 -8.91
CA VAL A 126 2.60 0.15 -10.13
C VAL A 126 1.27 0.85 -10.03
N GLN A 127 1.11 1.93 -10.79
CA GLN A 127 -0.02 2.85 -10.69
C GLN A 127 -0.82 2.87 -11.99
N ALA A 128 -2.06 2.41 -11.96
CA ALA A 128 -2.92 2.27 -13.14
C ALA A 128 -3.22 3.58 -13.87
N TYR A 129 -3.12 4.73 -13.19
CA TYR A 129 -3.39 6.03 -13.80
C TYR A 129 -2.27 6.48 -14.77
N LEU A 130 -1.04 5.96 -14.65
CA LEU A 130 0.04 6.29 -15.57
C LEU A 130 -0.13 5.52 -16.88
N ARG A 131 -0.02 6.22 -17.99
CA ARG A 131 -0.16 5.65 -19.35
C ARG A 131 0.90 4.59 -19.65
N ARG A 132 2.10 4.74 -19.07
CA ARG A 132 3.21 3.82 -19.24
C ARG A 132 3.02 2.47 -18.51
N THR A 133 2.14 2.39 -17.51
CA THR A 133 2.02 1.22 -16.64
C THR A 133 1.71 -0.07 -17.39
N ALA A 134 1.03 0.00 -18.53
CA ALA A 134 0.79 -1.19 -19.37
C ALA A 134 2.10 -1.83 -19.85
N ALA A 135 3.04 -1.01 -20.35
CA ALA A 135 4.36 -1.49 -20.77
C ALA A 135 5.23 -1.91 -19.58
N ASP A 136 5.14 -1.21 -18.45
CA ASP A 136 5.88 -1.56 -17.24
C ASP A 136 5.42 -2.95 -16.70
N VAL A 137 4.12 -3.24 -16.76
CA VAL A 137 3.57 -4.53 -16.34
C VAL A 137 4.09 -5.70 -17.21
N GLU A 138 4.24 -5.50 -18.53
CA GLU A 138 4.86 -6.54 -19.37
C GLU A 138 6.29 -6.88 -18.92
N ARG A 139 7.11 -5.86 -18.66
CA ARG A 139 8.47 -6.04 -18.14
C ARG A 139 8.49 -6.77 -16.79
N LEU A 140 7.53 -6.47 -15.93
CA LEU A 140 7.40 -7.13 -14.62
C LEU A 140 6.90 -8.57 -14.72
N ILE A 141 6.06 -8.88 -15.70
CA ILE A 141 5.63 -10.25 -16.00
C ILE A 141 6.82 -11.09 -16.49
N GLU A 142 7.68 -10.54 -17.34
CA GLU A 142 8.91 -11.21 -17.77
C GLU A 142 9.81 -11.60 -16.60
N LEU A 143 9.84 -10.78 -15.55
CA LEU A 143 10.61 -11.02 -14.32
C LEU A 143 9.92 -11.98 -13.32
N GLY A 144 8.71 -12.46 -13.59
CA GLY A 144 7.92 -13.22 -12.62
C GLY A 144 7.71 -12.45 -11.31
N ALA A 145 7.41 -11.14 -11.41
CA ALA A 145 7.44 -10.22 -10.30
C ALA A 145 6.26 -10.40 -9.33
N THR A 146 6.47 -10.07 -8.07
CA THR A 146 5.39 -9.76 -7.12
C THR A 146 5.01 -8.30 -7.30
N VAL A 147 3.76 -8.01 -7.70
CA VAL A 147 3.32 -6.69 -8.15
C VAL A 147 2.08 -6.24 -7.42
N ARG A 148 2.15 -5.06 -6.76
CA ARG A 148 0.96 -4.36 -6.25
C ARG A 148 0.45 -3.39 -7.31
N LEU A 149 -0.79 -3.57 -7.74
CA LEU A 149 -1.48 -2.62 -8.61
C LEU A 149 -2.33 -1.68 -7.76
N CYS A 150 -2.04 -0.39 -7.79
CA CYS A 150 -2.90 0.66 -7.22
C CYS A 150 -3.42 1.61 -8.30
N LYS A 151 -4.38 2.48 -7.97
CA LYS A 151 -4.93 3.46 -8.94
C LYS A 151 -3.93 4.58 -9.26
N GLY A 152 -3.23 5.06 -8.26
CA GLY A 152 -2.37 6.25 -8.28
C GLY A 152 -2.91 7.32 -7.34
N ALA A 153 -2.00 8.12 -6.76
CA ALA A 153 -2.35 9.06 -5.70
C ALA A 153 -1.62 10.41 -5.79
N TYR A 154 -0.76 10.59 -6.80
CA TYR A 154 -0.03 11.84 -7.00
C TYR A 154 -0.71 12.68 -8.08
N HIS A 155 -0.52 14.00 -7.99
CA HIS A 155 -0.98 14.92 -9.03
C HIS A 155 0.02 14.87 -10.21
N GLU A 156 -0.47 14.43 -11.37
CA GLU A 156 0.35 14.24 -12.56
C GLU A 156 -0.25 14.95 -13.78
N SER A 157 0.59 15.29 -14.74
CA SER A 157 0.14 15.88 -16.00
C SER A 157 -0.76 14.94 -16.81
N PRO A 158 -1.81 15.42 -17.45
CA PRO A 158 -2.64 14.62 -18.36
C PRO A 158 -1.86 13.99 -19.53
N ALA A 159 -0.68 14.51 -19.85
CA ALA A 159 0.19 13.93 -20.86
C ALA A 159 0.72 12.54 -20.47
N ILE A 160 0.90 12.29 -19.15
CA ILE A 160 1.48 11.04 -18.63
C ILE A 160 0.53 10.21 -17.80
N ALA A 161 -0.57 10.80 -17.31
CA ALA A 161 -1.58 10.12 -16.52
C ALA A 161 -2.99 10.32 -17.10
N TYR A 162 -3.89 9.39 -16.83
CA TYR A 162 -5.30 9.53 -17.15
C TYR A 162 -5.96 10.52 -16.20
N PRO A 163 -6.57 11.61 -16.69
CA PRO A 163 -7.19 12.62 -15.83
C PRO A 163 -8.56 12.18 -15.29
N ASP A 164 -9.28 11.35 -16.04
CA ASP A 164 -10.64 10.93 -15.69
C ASP A 164 -10.60 9.64 -14.86
N LYS A 165 -11.37 9.63 -13.77
CA LYS A 165 -11.50 8.47 -12.90
C LYS A 165 -12.00 7.22 -13.64
N ARG A 166 -12.86 7.36 -14.66
CA ARG A 166 -13.37 6.23 -15.45
C ARG A 166 -12.26 5.63 -16.30
N GLU A 167 -11.37 6.46 -16.86
CA GLU A 167 -10.21 5.99 -17.61
C GLU A 167 -9.23 5.24 -16.70
N VAL A 168 -9.01 5.76 -15.48
CA VAL A 168 -8.19 5.08 -14.45
C VAL A 168 -8.80 3.74 -14.06
N ASP A 169 -10.12 3.70 -13.82
CA ASP A 169 -10.83 2.46 -13.48
C ASP A 169 -10.77 1.44 -14.64
N ALA A 170 -10.90 1.88 -15.89
CA ALA A 170 -10.76 1.03 -17.08
C ALA A 170 -9.32 0.53 -17.27
N SER A 171 -8.33 1.39 -17.07
CA SER A 171 -6.92 0.99 -17.07
C SER A 171 -6.63 -0.04 -15.99
N TYR A 172 -7.12 0.19 -14.77
CA TYR A 172 -6.98 -0.77 -13.67
C TYR A 172 -7.57 -2.14 -14.02
N ALA A 173 -8.77 -2.17 -14.60
CA ALA A 173 -9.43 -3.42 -15.00
C ALA A 173 -8.62 -4.18 -16.06
N ARG A 174 -8.10 -3.49 -17.11
CA ARG A 174 -7.23 -4.11 -18.11
C ARG A 174 -5.95 -4.68 -17.51
N LEU A 175 -5.35 -3.97 -16.56
CA LEU A 175 -4.14 -4.43 -15.86
C LEU A 175 -4.42 -5.63 -14.94
N VAL A 176 -5.61 -5.70 -14.32
CA VAL A 176 -6.08 -6.91 -13.62
C VAL A 176 -6.13 -8.10 -14.56
N GLU A 177 -6.76 -7.93 -15.75
CA GLU A 177 -6.85 -8.97 -16.76
C GLU A 177 -5.47 -9.45 -17.21
N ARG A 178 -4.52 -8.53 -17.37
CA ARG A 178 -3.16 -8.85 -17.80
C ARG A 178 -2.34 -9.57 -16.72
N LEU A 179 -2.40 -9.11 -15.48
CA LEU A 179 -1.69 -9.73 -14.35
C LEU A 179 -2.22 -11.11 -13.97
N LEU A 180 -3.49 -11.38 -14.25
CA LEU A 180 -4.11 -12.69 -14.06
C LEU A 180 -4.09 -13.56 -15.33
N ALA A 181 -3.45 -13.13 -16.43
CA ALA A 181 -3.36 -13.90 -17.66
C ALA A 181 -2.57 -15.22 -17.45
N PRO A 182 -2.89 -16.30 -18.20
CA PRO A 182 -2.25 -17.61 -18.02
C PRO A 182 -0.73 -17.58 -18.13
N ASP A 183 -0.18 -16.80 -19.06
CA ASP A 183 1.26 -16.65 -19.25
C ASP A 183 1.93 -15.90 -18.07
N ALA A 184 1.25 -14.90 -17.51
CA ALA A 184 1.72 -14.21 -16.30
C ALA A 184 1.74 -15.15 -15.08
N GLN A 185 0.67 -15.96 -14.92
CA GLN A 185 0.60 -16.95 -13.84
C GLN A 185 1.66 -18.06 -14.03
N ALA A 186 1.91 -18.49 -15.24
CA ALA A 186 2.94 -19.49 -15.57
C ALA A 186 4.36 -18.98 -15.26
N ARG A 187 4.60 -17.68 -15.38
CA ARG A 187 5.86 -17.02 -14.99
C ARG A 187 6.01 -16.77 -13.49
N GLY A 188 5.01 -17.12 -12.68
CA GLY A 188 5.05 -16.96 -11.23
C GLY A 188 4.71 -15.56 -10.72
N VAL A 189 4.06 -14.72 -11.54
CA VAL A 189 3.58 -13.40 -11.10
C VAL A 189 2.61 -13.57 -9.93
N TYR A 190 2.84 -12.79 -8.87
CA TYR A 190 1.95 -12.73 -7.73
C TYR A 190 1.37 -11.30 -7.61
N PRO A 191 0.12 -11.08 -8.03
CA PRO A 191 -0.50 -9.76 -8.01
C PRO A 191 -1.21 -9.47 -6.68
N GLY A 192 -0.98 -8.25 -6.15
CA GLY A 192 -1.77 -7.62 -5.09
C GLY A 192 -2.63 -6.49 -5.65
N PHE A 193 -3.93 -6.57 -5.51
CA PHE A 193 -4.87 -5.58 -6.05
C PHE A 193 -5.28 -4.57 -4.97
N ALA A 194 -4.60 -3.41 -4.97
CA ALA A 194 -4.76 -2.37 -3.95
C ALA A 194 -5.85 -1.36 -4.36
N THR A 195 -7.05 -1.57 -3.86
CA THR A 195 -8.20 -0.68 -4.08
C THR A 195 -9.25 -0.86 -2.99
N HIS A 196 -10.12 0.16 -2.81
CA HIS A 196 -11.31 0.09 -1.95
C HIS A 196 -12.62 0.02 -2.75
N ASP A 197 -12.50 -0.09 -4.08
CA ASP A 197 -13.66 -0.17 -4.99
C ASP A 197 -14.19 -1.60 -5.06
N GLY A 198 -15.39 -1.81 -4.51
CA GLY A 198 -16.01 -3.13 -4.49
C GLY A 198 -16.32 -3.73 -5.87
N ARG A 199 -16.49 -2.88 -6.90
CA ARG A 199 -16.69 -3.36 -8.29
C ARG A 199 -15.40 -3.96 -8.83
N LEU A 200 -14.26 -3.36 -8.52
CA LEU A 200 -12.96 -3.89 -8.91
C LEU A 200 -12.60 -5.16 -8.11
N HIS A 201 -12.96 -5.23 -6.82
CA HIS A 201 -12.84 -6.49 -6.06
C HIS A 201 -13.63 -7.63 -6.72
N GLU A 202 -14.88 -7.36 -7.12
CA GLU A 202 -15.69 -8.40 -7.77
C GLU A 202 -15.16 -8.76 -9.15
N HIS A 203 -14.65 -7.78 -9.91
CA HIS A 203 -13.99 -8.03 -11.19
C HIS A 203 -12.79 -8.97 -11.03
N VAL A 204 -11.89 -8.72 -10.07
CA VAL A 204 -10.74 -9.58 -9.74
C VAL A 204 -11.21 -11.00 -9.40
N ARG A 205 -12.17 -11.12 -8.49
CA ARG A 205 -12.67 -12.41 -8.01
C ARG A 205 -13.36 -13.22 -9.11
N ARG A 206 -14.20 -12.56 -9.93
CA ARG A 206 -14.87 -13.17 -11.06
C ARG A 206 -13.84 -13.71 -12.06
N LEU A 207 -12.87 -12.88 -12.43
CA LEU A 207 -11.85 -13.27 -13.41
C LEU A 207 -10.95 -14.40 -12.89
N ALA A 208 -10.57 -14.37 -11.60
CA ALA A 208 -9.80 -15.45 -10.98
C ALA A 208 -10.57 -16.78 -11.02
N ARG A 209 -11.87 -16.77 -10.70
CA ARG A 209 -12.73 -17.98 -10.81
C ARG A 209 -12.83 -18.47 -12.26
N GLU A 210 -13.11 -17.59 -13.21
CA GLU A 210 -13.21 -17.93 -14.64
C GLU A 210 -11.93 -18.56 -15.20
N ARG A 211 -10.77 -18.15 -14.66
CA ARG A 211 -9.45 -18.64 -15.06
C ARG A 211 -8.90 -19.78 -14.20
N GLY A 212 -9.67 -20.28 -13.23
CA GLY A 212 -9.24 -21.34 -12.34
C GLY A 212 -8.04 -20.96 -11.45
N ILE A 213 -7.85 -19.67 -11.15
CA ILE A 213 -6.74 -19.18 -10.33
C ILE A 213 -7.09 -19.36 -8.85
N ALA A 214 -6.25 -20.11 -8.14
CA ALA A 214 -6.44 -20.38 -6.72
C ALA A 214 -6.37 -19.09 -5.87
N PRO A 215 -7.14 -18.99 -4.76
CA PRO A 215 -7.23 -17.78 -3.94
C PRO A 215 -5.91 -17.34 -3.29
N ASP A 216 -4.94 -18.23 -3.16
CA ASP A 216 -3.61 -17.95 -2.63
C ASP A 216 -2.63 -17.41 -3.68
N ARG A 217 -3.03 -17.39 -4.97
CA ARG A 217 -2.22 -16.90 -6.08
C ARG A 217 -2.33 -15.39 -6.33
N PHE A 218 -3.16 -14.70 -5.57
CA PHE A 218 -3.32 -13.24 -5.60
C PHE A 218 -3.81 -12.75 -4.24
N GLU A 219 -3.78 -11.45 -4.01
CA GLU A 219 -4.38 -10.85 -2.82
C GLU A 219 -5.09 -9.53 -3.14
N ILE A 220 -6.11 -9.20 -2.35
CA ILE A 220 -6.69 -7.85 -2.29
C ILE A 220 -5.99 -7.10 -1.18
N GLN A 221 -5.68 -5.83 -1.43
CA GLN A 221 -5.01 -4.98 -0.46
C GLN A 221 -5.85 -3.75 -0.16
N MET A 222 -5.97 -3.43 1.13
CA MET A 222 -6.76 -2.28 1.61
C MET A 222 -5.99 -1.50 2.67
N LEU A 223 -6.30 -0.22 2.83
CA LEU A 223 -5.71 0.61 3.87
C LEU A 223 -6.46 0.43 5.20
N TYR A 224 -5.71 0.40 6.28
CA TYR A 224 -6.26 0.38 7.63
C TYR A 224 -7.18 1.58 7.89
N GLY A 225 -8.35 1.31 8.48
CA GLY A 225 -9.37 2.30 8.79
C GLY A 225 -10.23 2.76 7.60
N ILE A 226 -10.01 2.22 6.38
CA ILE A 226 -10.82 2.54 5.21
C ILE A 226 -11.62 1.31 4.79
N ARG A 227 -12.97 1.44 4.75
CA ARG A 227 -13.89 0.37 4.36
C ARG A 227 -13.64 -0.95 5.10
N HIS A 228 -13.30 -0.86 6.39
CA HIS A 228 -13.16 -2.03 7.26
C HIS A 228 -14.44 -2.88 7.34
N ASP A 229 -15.60 -2.27 7.05
CA ASP A 229 -16.89 -2.95 6.89
C ASP A 229 -16.86 -4.10 5.87
N ARG A 230 -15.91 -4.08 4.90
CA ARG A 230 -15.77 -5.10 3.87
C ARG A 230 -14.82 -6.23 4.20
N HIS A 231 -13.96 -6.06 5.20
CA HIS A 231 -12.95 -7.06 5.54
C HIS A 231 -13.55 -8.44 5.87
N PRO A 232 -14.60 -8.56 6.71
CA PRO A 232 -15.20 -9.85 7.03
C PRO A 232 -15.78 -10.56 5.79
N ALA A 233 -16.43 -9.81 4.89
CA ALA A 233 -17.03 -10.37 3.69
C ALA A 233 -15.98 -10.89 2.70
N LEU A 234 -14.85 -10.18 2.54
CA LEU A 234 -13.73 -10.63 1.70
C LEU A 234 -13.04 -11.86 2.30
N HIS A 235 -12.83 -11.86 3.61
CA HIS A 235 -12.23 -12.98 4.32
C HIS A 235 -13.12 -14.23 4.26
N ALA A 236 -14.41 -14.11 4.52
CA ALA A 236 -15.37 -15.20 4.41
C ALA A 236 -15.49 -15.77 2.99
N ALA A 237 -15.20 -14.96 1.98
CA ALA A 237 -15.14 -15.38 0.58
C ALA A 237 -13.83 -16.08 0.19
N GLY A 238 -12.95 -16.39 1.16
CA GLY A 238 -11.66 -17.06 0.95
C GLY A 238 -10.60 -16.22 0.26
N VAL A 239 -10.80 -14.90 0.13
CA VAL A 239 -9.82 -14.01 -0.53
C VAL A 239 -8.69 -13.68 0.44
N ALA A 240 -7.46 -13.83 0.01
CA ALA A 240 -6.31 -13.33 0.74
C ALA A 240 -6.38 -11.80 0.83
N LEU A 241 -6.70 -11.28 2.01
CA LEU A 241 -6.79 -9.84 2.27
C LEU A 241 -5.56 -9.37 3.06
N ARG A 242 -4.85 -8.37 2.52
CA ARG A 242 -3.76 -7.69 3.22
C ARG A 242 -4.18 -6.27 3.60
N VAL A 243 -3.99 -5.90 4.86
CA VAL A 243 -4.30 -4.57 5.37
C VAL A 243 -2.99 -3.80 5.58
N LEU A 244 -2.82 -2.70 4.84
CA LEU A 244 -1.68 -1.80 5.00
C LEU A 244 -1.92 -0.83 6.15
N VAL A 245 -1.03 -0.86 7.14
CA VAL A 245 -1.09 -0.08 8.38
C VAL A 245 -0.02 1.02 8.35
N PRO A 246 -0.37 2.28 8.05
CA PRO A 246 0.55 3.39 8.14
C PRO A 246 0.69 3.91 9.57
N PHE A 247 1.91 4.28 9.95
CA PHE A 247 2.23 4.95 11.22
C PHE A 247 3.40 5.93 11.03
N GLY A 248 3.59 6.85 11.96
CA GLY A 248 4.70 7.80 11.93
C GLY A 248 4.24 9.24 12.14
N GLU A 249 5.21 10.15 12.31
CA GLU A 249 4.94 11.56 12.55
C GLU A 249 4.67 12.34 11.27
N ASP A 250 5.19 11.90 10.13
CA ASP A 250 5.01 12.54 8.81
C ASP A 250 3.67 12.12 8.15
N TRP A 251 2.60 12.27 8.92
CA TRP A 251 1.25 11.84 8.50
C TRP A 251 0.52 12.84 7.58
N TYR A 252 0.93 14.11 7.57
CA TYR A 252 0.17 15.17 6.89
C TYR A 252 0.07 14.92 5.37
N GLY A 253 1.20 14.67 4.70
CA GLY A 253 1.23 14.39 3.26
C GLY A 253 0.41 13.15 2.90
N TYR A 254 0.52 12.08 3.69
CA TYR A 254 -0.29 10.88 3.54
C TYR A 254 -1.79 11.18 3.67
N PHE A 255 -2.17 11.95 4.69
CA PHE A 255 -3.56 12.29 4.95
C PHE A 255 -4.16 13.16 3.84
N MET A 256 -3.41 14.15 3.34
CA MET A 256 -3.86 15.00 2.23
C MET A 256 -4.10 14.21 0.95
N ARG A 257 -3.25 13.23 0.62
CA ARG A 257 -3.48 12.34 -0.53
C ARG A 257 -4.77 11.51 -0.36
N ARG A 258 -5.07 11.04 0.84
CA ARG A 258 -6.34 10.31 1.12
C ARG A 258 -7.57 11.20 1.01
N LEU A 259 -7.47 12.47 1.39
CA LEU A 259 -8.55 13.45 1.21
C LEU A 259 -8.81 13.74 -0.27
N ALA A 260 -7.77 13.93 -1.06
CA ALA A 260 -7.88 14.19 -2.49
C ALA A 260 -8.57 13.03 -3.26
N GLU A 261 -8.36 11.78 -2.83
CA GLU A 261 -9.02 10.61 -3.43
C GLU A 261 -10.52 10.54 -3.17
N ARG A 262 -11.02 11.23 -2.14
CA ARG A 262 -12.44 11.23 -1.75
C ARG A 262 -12.90 12.60 -1.27
N PRO A 263 -13.32 13.50 -2.17
CA PRO A 263 -13.86 14.82 -1.80
C PRO A 263 -15.04 14.76 -0.81
N ALA A 264 -15.81 13.67 -0.82
CA ALA A 264 -16.89 13.46 0.15
C ALA A 264 -16.39 13.35 1.61
N ASN A 265 -15.15 12.89 1.82
CA ASN A 265 -14.54 12.85 3.15
C ASN A 265 -14.12 14.25 3.63
N LEU A 266 -13.83 15.16 2.71
CA LEU A 266 -13.57 16.57 3.02
C LEU A 266 -14.81 17.25 3.61
N LEU A 267 -15.99 17.01 3.03
CA LEU A 267 -17.27 17.51 3.55
C LEU A 267 -17.60 16.95 4.94
N PHE A 268 -17.28 15.69 5.20
CA PHE A 268 -17.44 15.09 6.52
C PHE A 268 -16.49 15.71 7.55
N LEU A 269 -15.24 15.95 7.19
CA LEU A 269 -14.24 16.63 8.05
C LEU A 269 -14.63 18.10 8.30
N LEU A 270 -15.02 18.83 7.28
CA LEU A 270 -15.47 20.23 7.42
C LEU A 270 -16.73 20.33 8.31
N ARG A 271 -17.66 19.36 8.20
CA ARG A 271 -18.83 19.29 9.10
C ARG A 271 -18.47 18.98 10.54
N ASN A 272 -17.40 18.23 10.79
CA ASN A 272 -16.96 17.88 12.14
C ASN A 272 -15.92 18.85 12.72
N LEU A 273 -15.25 19.64 11.88
CA LEU A 273 -14.33 20.72 12.27
C LEU A 273 -15.04 22.07 12.40
N ALA A 274 -16.25 22.22 11.84
CA ALA A 274 -17.06 23.41 12.10
C ALA A 274 -17.32 23.50 13.62
N PRO A 275 -16.83 24.52 14.32
CA PRO A 275 -17.05 24.65 15.75
C PRO A 275 -18.57 24.64 15.97
N ARG A 276 -19.02 23.91 17.01
CA ARG A 276 -20.39 23.98 17.51
C ARG A 276 -20.64 25.40 18.00
N LEU A 277 -20.99 26.30 17.07
CA LEU A 277 -21.37 27.70 17.34
C LEU A 277 -22.82 27.81 17.82
N THR A 278 -23.39 26.74 18.38
CA THR A 278 -24.66 26.84 19.09
C THR A 278 -24.45 26.26 20.48
N GLY A 279 -24.35 27.16 21.45
CA GLY A 279 -24.36 26.83 22.87
C GLY A 279 -25.61 26.03 23.28
N PRO A 280 -25.56 25.30 24.37
CA PRO A 280 -26.68 24.52 24.84
C PRO A 280 -27.82 25.45 25.24
N ARG A 281 -28.97 25.39 24.57
CA ARG A 281 -30.22 25.88 25.14
C ARG A 281 -30.55 24.98 26.32
N GLY A 282 -30.60 25.58 27.52
CA GLY A 282 -30.98 24.92 28.73
C GLY A 282 -32.30 24.16 28.55
N ARG A 283 -32.31 22.89 28.92
CA ARG A 283 -33.53 22.15 29.17
C ARG A 283 -33.84 22.35 30.64
N ASP A 284 -34.88 23.15 30.92
CA ASP A 284 -35.52 23.21 32.22
C ASP A 284 -36.05 21.81 32.58
N TYR A 285 -35.61 21.30 33.70
CA TYR A 285 -36.22 20.14 34.35
C TYR A 285 -37.43 20.66 35.17
N PRO A 286 -38.61 20.08 35.03
CA PRO A 286 -39.72 20.40 35.95
C PRO A 286 -39.43 19.79 37.32
N SER A 287 -39.44 20.67 38.35
CA SER A 287 -39.46 20.31 39.75
C SER A 287 -40.71 19.51 40.04
N ARG A 288 -40.54 18.31 40.58
CA ARG A 288 -41.66 17.59 41.23
C ARG A 288 -41.74 18.06 42.68
N GLY A 289 -42.91 18.63 43.02
CA GLY A 289 -43.41 18.74 44.36
C GLY A 289 -43.98 17.38 44.85
#